data_f23bc088123531f667caf946da27c915
#
_entry.id   f23bc088123531f667caf946da27c915
#
_cell.length_a   1.000
_cell.length_b   1.000
_cell.length_c   1.000
_cell.angle_alpha   90.00
_cell.angle_beta   90.00
_cell.angle_gamma   90.00
#
_symmetry.space_group_name_H-M   'P 1'
#
loop_
_entity.id
_entity.type
_entity.pdbx_description
1 polymer ?
#
loop_
_entity_poly.entity_id
_entity_poly.type
_entity_poly.pdbx_seq_one_letter_code
_entity_poly.pdbx_strand_id
1 'polypeptide(L)'
;ERLVVLDHTPIRLTVQYRMHPCLSEFPSNMFYDGSLQNGVTRQQRERFGLDFPWPVPENPMMFWSIIGQEEISSSGTSYLNRAEASNCEKLVTKFFKAGIDPSQIGIITPYEGQRAYLIQYMISTGSMDKELYKAVEVESVDAFQGREKDYIIVSCVRSNEHQGIGFLSDPRR
;
A
#
# COMPACT_ATOMS: atom_id res chain seq x y z
N GLU A 1 1.59 12.30 22.18
CA GLU A 1 2.36 12.21 23.47
C GLU A 1 2.55 13.59 24.12
N ARG A 2 3.14 14.58 23.41
CA ARG A 2 3.46 15.91 23.98
C ARG A 2 2.24 16.63 24.57
N LEU A 3 1.10 16.61 23.89
CA LEU A 3 -0.15 17.21 24.37
C LEU A 3 -0.71 16.46 25.57
N VAL A 4 -0.59 15.14 25.59
CA VAL A 4 -1.04 14.32 26.75
C VAL A 4 -0.21 14.64 27.99
N VAL A 5 1.12 14.83 27.84
CA VAL A 5 2.00 15.25 28.94
C VAL A 5 1.62 16.63 29.46
N LEU A 6 1.02 17.48 28.63
CA LEU A 6 0.49 18.81 28.99
C LEU A 6 -0.98 18.76 29.47
N ASP A 7 -1.46 17.57 29.85
CA ASP A 7 -2.80 17.33 30.40
C ASP A 7 -3.96 17.62 29.42
N HIS A 8 -3.68 17.55 28.11
CA HIS A 8 -4.74 17.60 27.10
C HIS A 8 -5.32 16.22 26.87
N THR A 9 -6.60 16.04 27.17
CA THR A 9 -7.29 14.77 26.95
C THR A 9 -7.57 14.56 25.45
N PRO A 10 -7.06 13.48 24.83
CA PRO A 10 -7.35 13.19 23.43
C PRO A 10 -8.78 12.70 23.25
N ILE A 11 -9.44 13.15 22.17
CA ILE A 11 -10.73 12.62 21.73
C ILE A 11 -10.46 11.51 20.71
N ARG A 12 -10.91 10.29 21.02
CA ARG A 12 -10.71 9.11 20.17
C ARG A 12 -11.91 8.94 19.23
N LEU A 13 -11.62 8.92 17.92
CA LEU A 13 -12.62 8.57 16.91
C LEU A 13 -12.68 7.03 16.81
N THR A 14 -13.84 6.45 17.00
CA THR A 14 -14.03 4.99 17.12
C THR A 14 -14.81 4.37 15.96
N VAL A 15 -15.22 5.16 14.97
CA VAL A 15 -15.93 4.66 13.79
C VAL A 15 -15.16 5.02 12.52
N GLN A 16 -14.85 4.03 11.70
CA GLN A 16 -14.24 4.21 10.38
C GLN A 16 -15.28 4.02 9.26
N TYR A 17 -15.17 4.82 8.20
CA TYR A 17 -16.06 4.79 7.03
C TYR A 17 -15.30 4.54 5.71
N ARG A 18 -14.00 4.35 5.77
CA ARG A 18 -13.10 4.25 4.60
C ARG A 18 -12.95 2.83 4.11
N MET A 19 -12.45 1.94 4.99
CA MET A 19 -11.96 0.62 4.63
C MET A 19 -13.07 -0.43 4.58
N HIS A 20 -12.87 -1.44 3.73
CA HIS A 20 -13.57 -2.70 3.87
C HIS A 20 -13.39 -3.27 5.29
N PRO A 21 -14.41 -3.83 5.94
CA PRO A 21 -14.32 -4.31 7.32
C PRO A 21 -13.16 -5.25 7.61
N CYS A 22 -12.79 -6.15 6.68
CA CYS A 22 -11.64 -7.04 6.88
C CYS A 22 -10.30 -6.29 6.95
N LEU A 23 -10.16 -5.13 6.28
CA LEU A 23 -8.94 -4.33 6.31
C LEU A 23 -8.81 -3.50 7.59
N SER A 24 -9.91 -3.21 8.26
CA SER A 24 -9.91 -2.44 9.50
C SER A 24 -9.63 -3.28 10.75
N GLU A 25 -9.70 -4.59 10.66
CA GLU A 25 -9.52 -5.51 11.78
C GLU A 25 -8.12 -5.39 12.40
N PHE A 26 -7.08 -5.42 11.57
CA PHE A 26 -5.71 -5.28 12.04
C PHE A 26 -5.45 -3.93 12.74
N PRO A 27 -5.73 -2.76 12.11
CA PRO A 27 -5.58 -1.48 12.80
C PRO A 27 -6.43 -1.35 14.06
N SER A 28 -7.64 -1.92 14.07
CA SER A 28 -8.50 -1.92 15.25
C SER A 28 -7.82 -2.60 16.42
N ASN A 29 -7.30 -3.81 16.21
CA ASN A 29 -6.64 -4.58 17.26
C ASN A 29 -5.33 -3.96 17.72
N MET A 30 -4.53 -3.41 16.80
CA MET A 30 -3.20 -2.89 17.10
C MET A 30 -3.20 -1.49 17.74
N PHE A 31 -4.15 -0.62 17.37
CA PHE A 31 -4.12 0.80 17.74
C PHE A 31 -5.37 1.29 18.48
N TYR A 32 -6.44 0.50 18.50
CA TYR A 32 -7.73 0.89 19.07
C TYR A 32 -8.27 -0.13 20.10
N ASP A 33 -7.45 -1.05 20.57
CA ASP A 33 -7.84 -2.11 21.55
C ASP A 33 -9.07 -2.91 21.10
N GLY A 34 -9.20 -3.13 19.78
CA GLY A 34 -10.35 -3.79 19.18
C GLY A 34 -11.65 -2.98 19.17
N SER A 35 -11.61 -1.70 19.58
CA SER A 35 -12.81 -0.87 19.76
C SER A 35 -13.26 -0.11 18.50
N LEU A 36 -12.46 -0.13 17.40
CA LEU A 36 -12.80 0.56 16.17
C LEU A 36 -13.98 -0.14 15.47
N GLN A 37 -15.07 0.60 15.27
CA GLN A 37 -16.28 0.10 14.63
C GLN A 37 -16.28 0.42 13.13
N ASN A 38 -16.96 -0.39 12.32
CA ASN A 38 -17.16 -0.14 10.90
C ASN A 38 -18.49 0.56 10.68
N GLY A 39 -18.44 1.82 10.22
CA GLY A 39 -19.60 2.59 9.76
C GLY A 39 -20.02 2.23 8.31
N VAL A 40 -19.33 1.27 7.69
CA VAL A 40 -19.64 0.75 6.35
C VAL A 40 -19.74 -0.77 6.39
N THR A 41 -20.58 -1.34 5.53
CA THR A 41 -20.72 -2.79 5.38
C THR A 41 -19.77 -3.35 4.34
N ARG A 42 -19.57 -4.68 4.34
CA ARG A 42 -18.84 -5.39 3.27
C ARG A 42 -19.44 -5.08 1.91
N GLN A 43 -20.75 -5.20 1.76
CA GLN A 43 -21.49 -4.96 0.50
C GLN A 43 -21.26 -3.55 -0.05
N GLN A 44 -21.17 -2.53 0.81
CA GLN A 44 -20.89 -1.16 0.39
C GLN A 44 -19.45 -0.98 -0.12
N ARG A 45 -18.55 -1.89 0.21
CA ARG A 45 -17.13 -1.86 -0.19
C ARG A 45 -16.76 -2.95 -1.20
N GLU A 46 -17.66 -3.85 -1.52
CA GLU A 46 -17.51 -4.78 -2.64
C GLU A 46 -17.54 -4.00 -3.96
N ARG A 47 -16.58 -4.30 -4.84
CA ARG A 47 -16.50 -3.74 -6.18
C ARG A 47 -17.05 -4.78 -7.15
N PHE A 48 -18.31 -4.64 -7.53
CA PHE A 48 -18.95 -5.52 -8.50
C PHE A 48 -18.28 -5.40 -9.88
N GLY A 49 -18.11 -6.54 -10.55
CA GLY A 49 -17.54 -6.62 -11.90
C GLY A 49 -16.01 -6.67 -11.95
N LEU A 50 -15.32 -6.69 -10.82
CA LEU A 50 -13.89 -6.91 -10.78
C LEU A 50 -13.59 -8.41 -10.73
N ASP A 51 -13.14 -8.96 -11.84
CA ASP A 51 -12.61 -10.33 -11.91
C ASP A 51 -11.13 -10.35 -11.49
N PHE A 52 -10.89 -10.20 -10.19
CA PHE A 52 -9.57 -10.31 -9.61
C PHE A 52 -9.52 -11.55 -8.68
N PRO A 53 -8.53 -12.45 -8.86
CA PRO A 53 -8.46 -13.71 -8.12
C PRO A 53 -7.95 -13.49 -6.69
N TRP A 54 -8.79 -12.96 -5.82
CA TRP A 54 -8.48 -12.87 -4.40
C TRP A 54 -8.30 -14.27 -3.81
N PRO A 55 -7.27 -14.52 -2.96
CA PRO A 55 -7.09 -15.82 -2.30
C PRO A 55 -8.29 -16.24 -1.46
N VAL A 56 -8.97 -15.28 -0.85
CA VAL A 56 -10.24 -15.44 -0.16
C VAL A 56 -11.22 -14.46 -0.80
N PRO A 57 -12.22 -14.93 -1.54
CA PRO A 57 -13.11 -14.08 -2.34
C PRO A 57 -13.78 -12.94 -1.55
N GLU A 58 -14.10 -13.19 -0.28
CA GLU A 58 -14.77 -12.23 0.60
C GLU A 58 -13.81 -11.21 1.26
N ASN A 59 -12.49 -11.43 1.14
CA ASN A 59 -11.48 -10.60 1.76
C ASN A 59 -10.58 -9.98 0.68
N PRO A 60 -10.82 -8.72 0.28
CA PRO A 60 -10.03 -8.04 -0.75
C PRO A 60 -8.65 -7.64 -0.21
N MET A 61 -7.88 -8.62 0.22
CA MET A 61 -6.53 -8.48 0.75
C MET A 61 -5.72 -9.73 0.41
N MET A 62 -4.47 -9.52 0.01
CA MET A 62 -3.52 -10.60 -0.17
C MET A 62 -2.11 -10.17 0.23
N PHE A 63 -1.32 -11.13 0.67
CA PHE A 63 0.12 -11.00 0.81
C PHE A 63 0.78 -11.81 -0.31
N TRP A 64 1.60 -11.14 -1.13
CA TRP A 64 2.34 -11.77 -2.20
C TRP A 64 3.81 -11.86 -1.83
N SER A 65 4.26 -13.06 -1.47
CA SER A 65 5.68 -13.29 -1.18
C SER A 65 6.48 -13.30 -2.48
N ILE A 66 7.47 -12.42 -2.56
CA ILE A 66 8.34 -12.27 -3.72
C ILE A 66 9.77 -12.53 -3.26
N ILE A 67 10.45 -13.46 -3.93
CA ILE A 67 11.86 -13.70 -3.73
C ILE A 67 12.64 -12.74 -4.64
N GLY A 68 13.23 -11.71 -4.04
CA GLY A 68 14.04 -10.71 -4.74
C GLY A 68 15.01 -10.06 -3.76
N GLN A 69 16.18 -9.65 -4.24
CA GLN A 69 17.17 -8.97 -3.41
C GLN A 69 16.93 -7.47 -3.41
N GLU A 70 17.15 -6.85 -2.26
CA GLU A 70 17.22 -5.40 -2.17
C GLU A 70 18.53 -4.89 -2.79
N GLU A 71 18.49 -3.73 -3.39
CA GLU A 71 19.63 -3.03 -3.98
C GLU A 71 19.69 -1.60 -3.45
N ILE A 72 20.89 -1.05 -3.36
CA ILE A 72 21.05 0.39 -3.09
C ILE A 72 20.69 1.14 -4.38
N SER A 73 19.82 2.13 -4.28
CA SER A 73 19.43 2.97 -5.41
C SER A 73 20.61 3.80 -5.92
N SER A 74 20.51 4.31 -7.13
CA SER A 74 21.55 5.15 -7.74
C SER A 74 21.91 6.41 -6.93
N SER A 75 21.02 6.86 -6.04
CA SER A 75 21.30 7.98 -5.12
C SER A 75 22.26 7.60 -3.99
N GLY A 76 22.51 6.29 -3.76
CA GLY A 76 23.35 5.78 -2.67
C GLY A 76 22.73 5.85 -1.26
N THR A 77 21.53 6.41 -1.12
CA THR A 77 20.93 6.70 0.19
C THR A 77 19.59 5.97 0.43
N SER A 78 19.08 5.24 -0.56
CA SER A 78 17.80 4.56 -0.49
C SER A 78 17.91 3.15 -1.06
N TYR A 79 16.88 2.34 -0.83
CA TYR A 79 16.81 0.96 -1.33
C TYR A 79 15.74 0.82 -2.42
N LEU A 80 15.91 -0.18 -3.27
CA LEU A 80 14.92 -0.64 -4.23
C LEU A 80 14.94 -2.17 -4.34
N ASN A 81 13.86 -2.75 -4.86
CA ASN A 81 13.74 -4.17 -5.16
C ASN A 81 13.09 -4.34 -6.54
N ARG A 82 13.89 -4.78 -7.52
CA ARG A 82 13.46 -4.90 -8.91
C ARG A 82 12.40 -5.98 -9.10
N ALA A 83 12.47 -7.06 -8.35
CA ALA A 83 11.50 -8.14 -8.43
C ALA A 83 10.12 -7.66 -7.92
N GLU A 84 10.09 -6.90 -6.82
CA GLU A 84 8.84 -6.29 -6.35
C GLU A 84 8.28 -5.30 -7.37
N ALA A 85 9.12 -4.43 -7.95
CA ALA A 85 8.67 -3.47 -8.95
C ALA A 85 8.06 -4.14 -10.18
N SER A 86 8.67 -5.22 -10.67
CA SER A 86 8.12 -6.01 -11.77
C SER A 86 6.77 -6.64 -11.42
N ASN A 87 6.58 -7.10 -10.20
CA ASN A 87 5.31 -7.67 -9.77
C ASN A 87 4.24 -6.60 -9.52
N CYS A 88 4.62 -5.41 -9.03
CA CYS A 88 3.70 -4.26 -8.94
C CYS A 88 3.18 -3.88 -10.33
N GLU A 89 4.04 -3.78 -11.36
CA GLU A 89 3.63 -3.50 -12.74
C GLU A 89 2.63 -4.54 -13.24
N LYS A 90 2.89 -5.83 -13.02
CA LYS A 90 1.98 -6.92 -13.43
C LYS A 90 0.62 -6.83 -12.75
N LEU A 91 0.59 -6.45 -11.45
CA LEU A 91 -0.66 -6.23 -10.72
C LEU A 91 -1.44 -5.04 -11.29
N VAL A 92 -0.78 -3.92 -11.51
CA VAL A 92 -1.37 -2.72 -12.11
C VAL A 92 -1.93 -3.04 -13.49
N THR A 93 -1.17 -3.75 -14.32
CA THR A 93 -1.65 -4.21 -15.63
C THR A 93 -2.88 -5.12 -15.54
N LYS A 94 -2.93 -6.01 -14.54
CA LYS A 94 -4.15 -6.82 -14.30
C LYS A 94 -5.34 -5.96 -13.90
N PHE A 95 -5.14 -4.96 -13.07
CA PHE A 95 -6.19 -4.01 -12.70
C PHE A 95 -6.71 -3.24 -13.92
N PHE A 96 -5.85 -2.75 -14.79
CA PHE A 96 -6.26 -2.09 -16.04
C PHE A 96 -7.07 -3.02 -16.93
N LYS A 97 -6.64 -4.28 -17.10
CA LYS A 97 -7.37 -5.28 -17.88
C LYS A 97 -8.73 -5.63 -17.29
N ALA A 98 -8.88 -5.50 -15.98
CA ALA A 98 -10.16 -5.66 -15.29
C ALA A 98 -11.04 -4.39 -15.34
N GLY A 99 -10.61 -3.33 -16.04
CA GLY A 99 -11.38 -2.11 -16.24
C GLY A 99 -11.26 -1.09 -15.09
N ILE A 100 -10.28 -1.24 -14.19
CA ILE A 100 -10.04 -0.27 -13.12
C ILE A 100 -9.35 0.97 -13.69
N ASP A 101 -9.87 2.13 -13.35
CA ASP A 101 -9.28 3.41 -13.71
C ASP A 101 -7.94 3.63 -12.96
N PRO A 102 -6.89 4.10 -13.64
CA PRO A 102 -5.59 4.36 -13.01
C PRO A 102 -5.65 5.27 -11.78
N SER A 103 -6.56 6.23 -11.76
CA SER A 103 -6.74 7.15 -10.63
C SER A 103 -7.22 6.46 -9.34
N GLN A 104 -7.79 5.25 -9.47
CA GLN A 104 -8.25 4.44 -8.34
C GLN A 104 -7.13 3.61 -7.70
N ILE A 105 -5.92 3.58 -8.31
CA ILE A 105 -4.81 2.73 -7.90
C ILE A 105 -3.74 3.59 -7.22
N GLY A 106 -3.27 3.15 -6.05
CA GLY A 106 -2.12 3.70 -5.36
C GLY A 106 -1.06 2.64 -5.08
N ILE A 107 0.20 2.99 -5.26
CA ILE A 107 1.34 2.17 -4.83
C ILE A 107 2.07 2.92 -3.72
N ILE A 108 2.26 2.28 -2.59
CA ILE A 108 2.91 2.85 -1.43
C ILE A 108 4.20 2.08 -1.16
N THR A 109 5.28 2.80 -0.92
CA THR A 109 6.56 2.21 -0.54
C THR A 109 7.27 3.06 0.51
N PRO A 110 8.00 2.46 1.47
CA PRO A 110 8.74 3.24 2.47
C PRO A 110 10.05 3.86 1.92
N TYR A 111 10.45 3.52 0.69
CA TYR A 111 11.76 3.91 0.14
C TYR A 111 11.62 4.74 -1.13
N GLU A 112 12.22 5.94 -1.12
CA GLU A 112 12.22 6.86 -2.27
C GLU A 112 12.89 6.24 -3.51
N GLY A 113 13.94 5.43 -3.32
CA GLY A 113 14.58 4.70 -4.43
C GLY A 113 13.60 3.74 -5.14
N GLN A 114 12.77 3.05 -4.38
CA GLN A 114 11.73 2.18 -4.94
C GLN A 114 10.63 2.98 -5.63
N ARG A 115 10.20 4.09 -5.04
CA ARG A 115 9.19 4.98 -5.62
C ARG A 115 9.62 5.46 -7.01
N ALA A 116 10.81 6.04 -7.09
CA ALA A 116 11.35 6.53 -8.36
C ALA A 116 11.54 5.41 -9.39
N TYR A 117 12.04 4.25 -8.94
CA TYR A 117 12.22 3.10 -9.81
C TYR A 117 10.90 2.54 -10.33
N LEU A 118 9.85 2.41 -9.49
CA LEU A 118 8.53 1.95 -9.87
C LEU A 118 7.92 2.80 -10.99
N ILE A 119 7.95 4.14 -10.84
CA ILE A 119 7.43 5.06 -11.84
C ILE A 119 8.15 4.86 -13.18
N GLN A 120 9.49 4.86 -13.16
CA GLN A 120 10.28 4.68 -14.38
C GLN A 120 10.05 3.30 -15.00
N TYR A 121 10.03 2.25 -14.19
CA TYR A 121 9.87 0.87 -14.64
C TYR A 121 8.51 0.66 -15.31
N MET A 122 7.42 1.09 -14.69
CA MET A 122 6.07 0.97 -15.26
C MET A 122 5.93 1.71 -16.59
N ILE A 123 6.45 2.93 -16.68
CA ILE A 123 6.37 3.73 -17.91
C ILE A 123 7.22 3.14 -19.05
N SER A 124 8.38 2.54 -18.72
CA SER A 124 9.32 2.01 -19.73
C SER A 124 9.02 0.58 -20.17
N THR A 125 8.46 -0.25 -19.26
CA THR A 125 8.34 -1.70 -19.46
C THR A 125 6.89 -2.16 -19.51
N GLY A 126 5.95 -1.34 -19.04
CA GLY A 126 4.54 -1.67 -18.99
C GLY A 126 3.98 -2.06 -20.37
N SER A 127 3.12 -3.06 -20.38
CA SER A 127 2.56 -3.66 -21.60
C SER A 127 1.37 -2.89 -22.19
N MET A 128 0.89 -1.86 -21.51
CA MET A 128 -0.22 -1.00 -21.92
C MET A 128 0.25 0.44 -22.18
N ASP A 129 -0.70 1.33 -22.49
CA ASP A 129 -0.37 2.73 -22.77
C ASP A 129 0.36 3.37 -21.57
N LYS A 130 1.42 4.08 -21.88
CA LYS A 130 2.27 4.77 -20.88
C LYS A 130 1.50 5.82 -20.08
N GLU A 131 0.51 6.46 -20.68
CA GLU A 131 -0.32 7.47 -20.01
C GLU A 131 -1.16 6.85 -18.88
N LEU A 132 -1.58 5.59 -19.02
CA LEU A 132 -2.25 4.88 -17.94
C LEU A 132 -1.33 4.69 -16.72
N TYR A 133 -0.07 4.29 -16.95
CA TYR A 133 0.90 4.12 -15.87
C TYR A 133 1.30 5.44 -15.21
N LYS A 134 1.36 6.55 -15.96
CA LYS A 134 1.63 7.88 -15.39
C LYS A 134 0.51 8.37 -14.47
N ALA A 135 -0.70 7.92 -14.67
CA ALA A 135 -1.87 8.29 -13.88
C ALA A 135 -1.99 7.49 -12.57
N VAL A 136 -1.21 6.40 -12.41
CA VAL A 136 -1.14 5.66 -11.15
C VAL A 136 -0.36 6.48 -10.12
N GLU A 137 -0.91 6.64 -8.94
CA GLU A 137 -0.25 7.36 -7.86
C GLU A 137 0.77 6.46 -7.15
N VAL A 138 2.06 6.84 -7.18
CA VAL A 138 3.14 6.12 -6.51
C VAL A 138 3.81 7.04 -5.52
N GLU A 139 3.67 6.76 -4.22
CA GLU A 139 4.12 7.66 -3.17
C GLU A 139 4.82 6.94 -2.01
N SER A 140 5.58 7.71 -1.23
CA SER A 140 6.09 7.23 0.03
C SER A 140 4.99 7.12 1.08
N VAL A 141 5.21 6.32 2.13
CA VAL A 141 4.25 6.18 3.25
C VAL A 141 3.90 7.55 3.84
N ASP A 142 4.89 8.41 4.05
CA ASP A 142 4.69 9.73 4.64
C ASP A 142 3.91 10.68 3.70
N ALA A 143 4.19 10.64 2.39
CA ALA A 143 3.52 11.48 1.40
C ALA A 143 2.08 11.02 1.10
N PHE A 144 1.78 9.75 1.34
CA PHE A 144 0.43 9.21 1.15
C PHE A 144 -0.50 9.49 2.35
N GLN A 145 0.03 10.01 3.45
CA GLN A 145 -0.77 10.33 4.63
C GLN A 145 -1.90 11.31 4.29
N GLY A 146 -3.12 10.97 4.69
CA GLY A 146 -4.32 11.75 4.40
C GLY A 146 -4.96 11.48 3.04
N ARG A 147 -4.33 10.66 2.19
CA ARG A 147 -4.88 10.23 0.88
C ARG A 147 -5.57 8.87 1.00
N GLU A 148 -6.32 8.52 -0.03
CA GLU A 148 -6.99 7.21 -0.13
C GLU A 148 -7.18 6.81 -1.59
N LYS A 149 -7.16 5.52 -1.86
CA LYS A 149 -7.43 4.91 -3.17
C LYS A 149 -8.29 3.67 -2.98
N ASP A 150 -8.99 3.29 -4.03
CA ASP A 150 -9.81 2.07 -4.01
C ASP A 150 -8.93 0.80 -3.95
N TYR A 151 -7.76 0.84 -4.58
CA TYR A 151 -6.79 -0.27 -4.64
C TYR A 151 -5.42 0.21 -4.21
N ILE A 152 -4.87 -0.43 -3.20
CA ILE A 152 -3.55 -0.11 -2.66
C ILE A 152 -2.63 -1.31 -2.84
N ILE A 153 -1.46 -1.06 -3.41
CA ILE A 153 -0.33 -1.99 -3.45
C ILE A 153 0.74 -1.46 -2.52
N VAL A 154 1.25 -2.29 -1.62
CA VAL A 154 2.36 -1.94 -0.74
C VAL A 154 3.61 -2.72 -1.18
N SER A 155 4.68 -2.00 -1.56
CA SER A 155 5.99 -2.57 -1.88
C SER A 155 6.93 -2.36 -0.70
N CYS A 156 7.28 -3.45 0.00
CA CYS A 156 8.04 -3.41 1.25
C CYS A 156 9.55 -3.27 1.06
N VAL A 157 10.08 -3.69 -0.09
CA VAL A 157 11.46 -3.53 -0.56
C VAL A 157 12.48 -4.41 0.17
N ARG A 158 12.50 -4.36 1.52
CA ARG A 158 13.58 -4.99 2.31
C ARG A 158 13.57 -6.51 2.18
N SER A 159 14.67 -7.02 1.68
CA SER A 159 14.90 -8.45 1.50
C SER A 159 16.42 -8.72 1.52
N ASN A 160 16.92 -9.13 2.69
CA ASN A 160 18.35 -9.38 2.92
C ASN A 160 18.56 -10.56 3.86
N GLU A 161 19.76 -11.15 3.81
CA GLU A 161 20.12 -12.34 4.60
C GLU A 161 20.08 -12.09 6.13
N HIS A 162 20.25 -10.84 6.55
CA HIS A 162 20.25 -10.46 7.96
C HIS A 162 18.86 -10.16 8.52
N GLN A 163 17.81 -10.28 7.70
CA GLN A 163 16.43 -9.96 8.06
C GLN A 163 16.25 -8.51 8.60
N GLY A 164 17.15 -7.62 8.21
CA GLY A 164 17.14 -6.23 8.65
C GLY A 164 16.08 -5.42 7.90
N ILE A 165 15.19 -4.75 8.62
CA ILE A 165 14.15 -3.89 8.06
C ILE A 165 14.50 -2.39 8.14
N GLY A 166 15.71 -2.08 8.61
CA GLY A 166 16.23 -0.71 8.67
C GLY A 166 15.34 0.22 9.52
N PHE A 167 15.06 1.41 9.00
CA PHE A 167 14.27 2.40 9.74
C PHE A 167 12.80 1.98 9.98
N LEU A 168 12.30 0.94 9.30
CA LEU A 168 10.99 0.35 9.58
C LEU A 168 10.94 -0.37 10.94
N SER A 169 12.08 -0.59 11.60
CA SER A 169 12.12 -1.14 12.95
C SER A 169 11.65 -0.15 14.03
N ASP A 170 11.49 1.13 13.70
CA ASP A 170 10.95 2.14 14.62
C ASP A 170 9.45 1.89 14.86
N PRO A 171 9.00 1.58 16.09
CA PRO A 171 7.60 1.25 16.39
C PRO A 171 6.62 2.41 16.17
N ARG A 172 7.11 3.60 15.84
CA ARG A 172 6.29 4.77 15.51
C ARG A 172 5.96 4.89 14.02
N ARG A 173 6.45 3.94 13.18
CA ARG A 173 6.27 3.93 11.71
C ARG A 173 5.46 2.73 11.25
#